data_ca72940742ca4230b696a7516b130961
#
_entry.id   ca72940742ca4230b696a7516b130961
#
_cell.length_a   1.000
_cell.length_b   1.000
_cell.length_c   1.000
_cell.angle_alpha   90.00
_cell.angle_beta   90.00
_cell.angle_gamma   90.00
#
_symmetry.space_group_name_H-M   'P 1'
#
loop_
_entity.id
_entity.type
_entity.pdbx_description
1 polymer ?
#
loop_
_entity_poly.entity_id
_entity_poly.type
_entity_poly.pdbx_seq_one_letter_code
_entity_poly.pdbx_strand_id
1 'polypeptide(L)'
;MSSEGVITSFHRLKNVYFGGQQEHGLRPGTTPVALVAGMGKACELAQAEYKEEAKGNRAIRDEMLDLLKKEGVRYELNGDPQYCIDSTLNICFDGVSSEALMLSTKQYCAISNGSACTSKSYDPSYVLTAMGIPVDKIESSVRISWGPGVQNKDILNNFKEMLRVIKNLAI
;
A
#
# COMPACT_ATOMS: atom_id res chain seq x y z
N MET A 1 -20.47 14.83 -15.70
CA MET A 1 -19.31 15.39 -14.97
C MET A 1 -18.22 15.51 -16.00
N SER A 2 -17.84 16.72 -16.34
CA SER A 2 -16.84 17.00 -17.36
C SER A 2 -15.46 16.48 -16.94
N SER A 3 -14.74 15.92 -17.89
CA SER A 3 -13.37 15.40 -17.77
C SER A 3 -12.31 16.52 -17.59
N GLU A 4 -12.68 17.65 -17.05
CA GLU A 4 -11.87 18.88 -16.98
C GLU A 4 -10.93 18.97 -15.78
N GLY A 5 -10.53 17.87 -15.18
CA GLY A 5 -9.73 17.92 -13.96
C GLY A 5 -8.29 17.41 -14.05
N VAL A 6 -7.91 16.78 -15.20
CA VAL A 6 -6.66 16.00 -15.21
C VAL A 6 -5.64 16.60 -16.12
N ILE A 7 -4.95 17.54 -15.99
CA ILE A 7 -3.88 18.19 -16.78
C ILE A 7 -4.41 19.34 -17.63
N THR A 8 -4.59 20.48 -17.03
CA THR A 8 -5.03 21.70 -17.69
C THR A 8 -3.95 22.43 -18.50
N SER A 9 -2.69 22.00 -18.48
CA SER A 9 -1.68 22.53 -19.40
C SER A 9 -0.54 21.55 -19.65
N PHE A 10 -0.42 21.04 -20.84
CA PHE A 10 0.73 20.31 -21.38
C PHE A 10 2.03 21.16 -21.39
N HIS A 11 1.95 22.46 -21.17
CA HIS A 11 3.08 23.37 -21.22
C HIS A 11 4.15 23.16 -20.15
N ARG A 12 3.87 22.36 -19.11
CA ARG A 12 4.82 22.04 -18.04
C ARG A 12 5.53 20.72 -18.22
N LEU A 13 5.09 19.89 -19.17
CA LEU A 13 5.71 18.61 -19.44
C LEU A 13 6.88 18.80 -20.40
N LYS A 14 8.04 18.24 -20.03
CA LYS A 14 9.21 18.19 -20.92
C LYS A 14 9.36 16.74 -21.40
N ASN A 15 9.67 16.60 -22.69
CA ASN A 15 9.94 15.27 -23.25
C ASN A 15 11.16 14.64 -22.61
N VAL A 16 11.03 13.39 -22.20
CA VAL A 16 12.13 12.55 -21.72
C VAL A 16 12.72 11.76 -22.88
N TYR A 17 11.90 11.48 -23.90
CA TYR A 17 12.30 10.79 -25.13
C TYR A 17 12.07 11.71 -26.32
N PHE A 18 12.93 11.61 -27.35
CA PHE A 18 12.89 12.43 -28.55
C PHE A 18 12.74 11.54 -29.78
N GLY A 19 11.97 11.96 -30.79
CA GLY A 19 11.71 11.21 -32.02
C GLY A 19 10.51 11.75 -32.80
N GLY A 20 9.58 10.89 -33.17
CA GLY A 20 8.38 11.24 -33.94
C GLY A 20 7.41 12.12 -33.17
N GLN A 21 6.39 12.61 -33.88
CA GLN A 21 5.39 13.58 -33.37
C GLN A 21 4.17 12.93 -32.68
N GLN A 22 4.24 11.63 -32.36
CA GLN A 22 3.14 10.94 -31.69
C GLN A 22 2.86 11.56 -30.30
N GLU A 23 1.61 11.48 -29.85
CA GLU A 23 1.13 12.05 -28.58
C GLU A 23 1.51 13.53 -28.43
N HIS A 24 1.22 14.31 -29.45
CA HIS A 24 1.56 15.75 -29.51
C HIS A 24 3.07 16.04 -29.34
N GLY A 25 3.93 15.12 -29.77
CA GLY A 25 5.37 15.21 -29.62
C GLY A 25 5.89 14.89 -28.22
N LEU A 26 5.04 14.54 -27.28
CA LEU A 26 5.45 14.25 -25.89
C LEU A 26 5.99 12.82 -25.71
N ARG A 27 5.48 11.88 -26.49
CA ARG A 27 5.91 10.47 -26.41
C ARG A 27 6.06 9.90 -27.82
N PRO A 28 7.27 9.86 -28.38
CA PRO A 28 7.52 9.31 -29.69
C PRO A 28 7.33 7.79 -29.74
N GLY A 29 7.17 7.27 -30.92
CA GLY A 29 6.96 5.84 -31.21
C GLY A 29 5.50 5.47 -31.40
N THR A 30 5.27 4.39 -32.14
CA THR A 30 3.92 3.89 -32.43
C THR A 30 3.14 3.62 -31.15
N THR A 31 1.88 4.08 -31.11
CA THR A 31 1.00 3.87 -29.97
C THR A 31 0.73 2.38 -29.75
N PRO A 32 0.99 1.83 -28.56
CA PRO A 32 0.75 0.42 -28.25
C PRO A 32 -0.77 0.19 -28.03
N VAL A 33 -1.53 0.06 -29.11
CA VAL A 33 -3.01 0.04 -29.12
C VAL A 33 -3.57 -0.98 -28.12
N ALA A 34 -2.99 -2.17 -28.05
CA ALA A 34 -3.45 -3.21 -27.12
C ALA A 34 -3.35 -2.77 -25.65
N LEU A 35 -2.23 -2.10 -25.27
CA LEU A 35 -2.04 -1.60 -23.90
C LEU A 35 -2.97 -0.42 -23.60
N VAL A 36 -3.20 0.45 -24.57
CA VAL A 36 -4.14 1.58 -24.44
C VAL A 36 -5.57 1.08 -24.27
N ALA A 37 -5.98 0.11 -25.08
CA ALA A 37 -7.30 -0.54 -24.96
C ALA A 37 -7.45 -1.25 -23.59
N GLY A 38 -6.42 -1.96 -23.14
CA GLY A 38 -6.38 -2.58 -21.80
C GLY A 38 -6.52 -1.57 -20.67
N MET A 39 -5.82 -0.42 -20.77
CA MET A 39 -5.95 0.68 -19.82
C MET A 39 -7.38 1.23 -19.80
N GLY A 40 -7.98 1.43 -20.98
CA GLY A 40 -9.38 1.90 -21.08
C GLY A 40 -10.34 0.94 -20.38
N LYS A 41 -10.18 -0.38 -20.57
CA LYS A 41 -11.00 -1.37 -19.89
C LYS A 41 -10.75 -1.41 -18.37
N ALA A 42 -9.52 -1.27 -17.94
CA ALA A 42 -9.20 -1.18 -16.51
C ALA A 42 -9.85 0.05 -15.86
N CYS A 43 -9.84 1.21 -16.53
CA CYS A 43 -10.52 2.40 -16.03
C CYS A 43 -12.04 2.23 -15.94
N GLU A 44 -12.65 1.58 -16.95
CA GLU A 44 -14.10 1.27 -16.94
C GLU A 44 -14.47 0.40 -15.73
N LEU A 45 -13.72 -0.70 -15.50
CA LEU A 45 -13.93 -1.60 -14.36
C LEU A 45 -13.71 -0.89 -13.03
N ALA A 46 -12.62 -0.16 -12.90
CA ALA A 46 -12.34 0.60 -11.68
C ALA A 46 -13.46 1.60 -11.38
N GLN A 47 -14.00 2.30 -12.38
CA GLN A 47 -15.11 3.23 -12.18
C GLN A 47 -16.39 2.53 -11.71
N ALA A 48 -16.62 1.31 -12.16
CA ALA A 48 -17.80 0.53 -11.80
C ALA A 48 -17.70 -0.06 -10.38
N GLU A 49 -16.51 -0.48 -9.96
CA GLU A 49 -16.31 -1.37 -8.81
C GLU A 49 -15.71 -0.66 -7.58
N TYR A 50 -14.99 0.47 -7.75
CA TYR A 50 -14.17 1.06 -6.67
C TYR A 50 -14.93 1.38 -5.38
N LYS A 51 -16.23 1.71 -5.45
CA LYS A 51 -17.03 2.05 -4.26
C LYS A 51 -17.33 0.84 -3.39
N GLU A 52 -17.69 -0.28 -4.02
CA GLU A 52 -17.96 -1.52 -3.30
C GLU A 52 -16.65 -2.15 -2.78
N GLU A 53 -15.59 -2.08 -3.57
CA GLU A 53 -14.26 -2.50 -3.12
C GLU A 53 -13.77 -1.68 -1.91
N ALA A 54 -13.89 -0.35 -1.96
CA ALA A 54 -13.53 0.51 -0.83
C ALA A 54 -14.33 0.17 0.43
N LYS A 55 -15.64 -0.09 0.29
CA LYS A 55 -16.50 -0.50 1.40
C LYS A 55 -16.07 -1.86 1.98
N GLY A 56 -15.78 -2.84 1.12
CA GLY A 56 -15.28 -4.15 1.54
C GLY A 56 -13.93 -4.05 2.25
N ASN A 57 -13.01 -3.27 1.68
CA ASN A 57 -11.69 -3.04 2.26
C ASN A 57 -11.77 -2.35 3.64
N ARG A 58 -12.68 -1.40 3.79
CA ARG A 58 -12.95 -0.73 5.08
C ARG A 58 -13.42 -1.71 6.13
N ALA A 59 -14.34 -2.62 5.80
CA ALA A 59 -14.83 -3.64 6.73
C ALA A 59 -13.67 -4.55 7.21
N ILE A 60 -12.78 -4.98 6.31
CA ILE A 60 -11.59 -5.76 6.66
C ILE A 60 -10.67 -4.97 7.59
N ARG A 61 -10.42 -3.70 7.27
CA ARG A 61 -9.60 -2.81 8.11
C ARG A 61 -10.14 -2.71 9.52
N ASP A 62 -11.43 -2.46 9.64
CA ASP A 62 -12.10 -2.26 10.92
C ASP A 62 -12.05 -3.56 11.76
N GLU A 63 -12.26 -4.74 11.13
CA GLU A 63 -12.09 -6.03 11.80
C GLU A 63 -10.64 -6.29 12.22
N MET A 64 -9.64 -5.91 11.43
CA MET A 64 -8.23 -6.01 11.82
C MET A 64 -7.91 -5.14 13.04
N LEU A 65 -8.41 -3.91 13.08
CA LEU A 65 -8.21 -3.01 14.21
C LEU A 65 -8.90 -3.53 15.48
N ASP A 66 -10.08 -4.12 15.35
CA ASP A 66 -10.77 -4.75 16.47
C ASP A 66 -10.04 -6.01 16.97
N LEU A 67 -9.46 -6.79 16.08
CA LEU A 67 -8.60 -7.93 16.46
C LEU A 67 -7.38 -7.46 17.24
N LEU A 68 -6.69 -6.40 16.82
CA LEU A 68 -5.55 -5.83 17.54
C LEU A 68 -5.93 -5.45 18.99
N LYS A 69 -7.06 -4.75 19.17
CA LYS A 69 -7.57 -4.37 20.50
C LYS A 69 -7.92 -5.60 21.34
N LYS A 70 -8.66 -6.55 20.76
CA LYS A 70 -9.10 -7.78 21.43
C LYS A 70 -7.94 -8.63 21.90
N GLU A 71 -6.91 -8.74 21.08
CA GLU A 71 -5.72 -9.55 21.36
C GLU A 71 -4.72 -8.85 22.30
N GLY A 72 -4.97 -7.58 22.65
CA GLY A 72 -4.12 -6.82 23.59
C GLY A 72 -2.73 -6.52 23.05
N VAL A 73 -2.56 -6.48 21.73
CA VAL A 73 -1.29 -6.12 21.09
C VAL A 73 -1.08 -4.61 21.23
N ARG A 74 0.12 -4.19 21.64
CA ARG A 74 0.49 -2.78 21.67
C ARG A 74 0.90 -2.34 20.28
N TYR A 75 0.22 -1.32 19.76
CA TYR A 75 0.47 -0.80 18.42
C TYR A 75 0.15 0.70 18.31
N GLU A 76 0.76 1.34 17.35
CA GLU A 76 0.41 2.69 16.89
C GLU A 76 0.18 2.68 15.39
N LEU A 77 -0.82 3.43 14.90
CA LEU A 77 -1.01 3.63 13.48
C LEU A 77 -0.14 4.79 13.00
N ASN A 78 0.61 4.56 11.93
CA ASN A 78 1.37 5.62 11.28
C ASN A 78 0.46 6.34 10.28
N GLY A 79 0.20 7.63 10.53
CA GLY A 79 -0.68 8.47 9.74
C GLY A 79 -2.08 8.62 10.34
N ASP A 80 -2.87 9.49 9.72
CA ASP A 80 -4.25 9.75 10.14
C ASP A 80 -5.19 8.81 9.37
N PRO A 81 -5.96 7.95 10.06
CA PRO A 81 -6.91 7.02 9.43
C PRO A 81 -7.96 7.69 8.53
N GLN A 82 -8.25 8.98 8.73
CA GLN A 82 -9.21 9.72 7.90
C GLN A 82 -8.68 9.97 6.48
N TYR A 83 -7.35 10.00 6.31
CA TYR A 83 -6.69 10.30 5.04
C TYR A 83 -6.00 9.09 4.43
N CYS A 84 -6.14 7.91 5.03
CA CYS A 84 -5.59 6.66 4.51
C CYS A 84 -6.58 5.95 3.58
N ILE A 85 -6.06 5.24 2.59
CA ILE A 85 -6.88 4.32 1.79
C ILE A 85 -7.31 3.12 2.63
N ASP A 86 -8.51 2.60 2.36
CA ASP A 86 -9.11 1.54 3.16
C ASP A 86 -8.44 0.16 3.01
N SER A 87 -7.56 -0.02 2.02
CA SER A 87 -6.89 -1.28 1.70
C SER A 87 -5.45 -1.40 2.22
N THR A 88 -5.03 -0.48 3.10
CA THR A 88 -3.66 -0.47 3.62
C THR A 88 -3.64 0.03 5.07
N LEU A 89 -2.83 -0.62 5.90
CA LEU A 89 -2.46 -0.18 7.23
C LEU A 89 -0.94 -0.07 7.32
N ASN A 90 -0.45 1.02 7.90
CA ASN A 90 0.94 1.14 8.33
C ASN A 90 0.93 1.17 9.86
N ILE A 91 1.53 0.15 10.48
CA ILE A 91 1.42 -0.11 11.92
C ILE A 91 2.81 -0.27 12.52
N CYS A 92 3.09 0.48 13.56
CA CYS A 92 4.20 0.23 14.48
C CYS A 92 3.75 -0.76 15.56
N PHE A 93 4.46 -1.89 15.69
CA PHE A 93 4.26 -2.85 16.77
C PHE A 93 5.34 -2.65 17.82
N ASP A 94 4.96 -2.11 18.97
CA ASP A 94 5.88 -1.71 20.02
C ASP A 94 6.79 -2.87 20.50
N GLY A 95 8.09 -2.67 20.40
CA GLY A 95 9.11 -3.66 20.80
C GLY A 95 9.31 -4.82 19.81
N VAL A 96 8.74 -4.77 18.61
CA VAL A 96 8.86 -5.83 17.60
C VAL A 96 9.66 -5.34 16.40
N SER A 97 10.78 -6.00 16.08
CA SER A 97 11.52 -5.72 14.85
C SER A 97 10.70 -6.08 13.62
N SER A 98 10.55 -5.11 12.70
CA SER A 98 9.83 -5.34 11.44
C SER A 98 10.47 -6.42 10.56
N GLU A 99 11.80 -6.54 10.59
CA GLU A 99 12.52 -7.60 9.86
C GLU A 99 12.23 -8.98 10.43
N ALA A 100 12.31 -9.13 11.76
CA ALA A 100 11.99 -10.37 12.44
C ALA A 100 10.52 -10.78 12.15
N LEU A 101 9.60 -9.81 12.19
CA LEU A 101 8.20 -10.04 11.87
C LEU A 101 8.01 -10.50 10.42
N MET A 102 8.63 -9.83 9.45
CA MET A 102 8.56 -10.21 8.03
C MET A 102 9.06 -11.63 7.78
N LEU A 103 10.20 -12.00 8.37
CA LEU A 103 10.77 -13.33 8.23
C LEU A 103 9.88 -14.42 8.85
N SER A 104 9.32 -14.13 10.01
CA SER A 104 8.51 -15.10 10.77
C SER A 104 7.09 -15.26 10.23
N THR A 105 6.59 -14.31 9.44
CA THR A 105 5.22 -14.32 8.91
C THR A 105 5.12 -14.64 7.42
N LYS A 106 6.23 -14.85 6.71
CA LYS A 106 6.29 -15.05 5.25
C LYS A 106 5.39 -16.18 4.72
N GLN A 107 5.05 -17.15 5.56
CA GLN A 107 4.15 -18.26 5.22
C GLN A 107 2.67 -17.88 5.27
N TYR A 108 2.31 -16.78 5.93
CA TYR A 108 0.94 -16.30 6.09
C TYR A 108 0.65 -15.08 5.22
N CYS A 109 1.60 -14.17 5.13
CA CYS A 109 1.41 -12.91 4.42
C CYS A 109 2.74 -12.33 3.92
N ALA A 110 2.66 -11.52 2.87
CA ALA A 110 3.73 -10.63 2.45
C ALA A 110 3.45 -9.23 2.99
N ILE A 111 4.31 -8.75 3.88
CA ILE A 111 4.26 -7.41 4.46
C ILE A 111 5.53 -6.65 4.10
N SER A 112 5.53 -5.34 4.23
CA SER A 112 6.68 -4.51 3.87
C SER A 112 7.05 -3.59 5.01
N ASN A 113 8.35 -3.41 5.26
CA ASN A 113 8.90 -2.45 6.22
C ASN A 113 9.41 -1.16 5.57
N GLY A 114 9.07 -0.91 4.31
CA GLY A 114 9.31 0.35 3.61
C GLY A 114 10.46 0.39 2.63
N SER A 115 11.52 -0.41 2.76
CA SER A 115 12.69 -0.37 1.86
C SER A 115 12.96 -1.68 1.12
N ALA A 116 11.92 -2.29 0.53
CA ALA A 116 12.06 -3.55 -0.21
C ALA A 116 13.03 -3.50 -1.41
N CYS A 117 13.47 -2.33 -1.86
CA CYS A 117 14.30 -2.16 -3.06
C CYS A 117 15.80 -1.98 -2.80
N THR A 118 16.24 -1.84 -1.55
CA THR A 118 17.66 -1.64 -1.21
C THR A 118 18.19 -2.82 -0.42
N SER A 119 18.50 -3.90 -1.11
CA SER A 119 18.99 -5.18 -0.54
C SER A 119 20.42 -5.12 0.05
N LYS A 120 21.02 -3.94 0.20
CA LYS A 120 22.39 -3.80 0.73
C LYS A 120 22.56 -2.91 1.96
N SER A 121 21.55 -2.12 2.32
CA SER A 121 21.54 -1.32 3.56
C SER A 121 20.10 -1.16 4.04
N TYR A 122 19.87 -1.38 5.33
CA TYR A 122 18.61 -1.02 5.95
C TYR A 122 18.54 0.51 6.04
N ASP A 123 17.81 1.11 5.12
CA ASP A 123 17.49 2.53 5.21
C ASP A 123 16.05 2.69 5.74
N PRO A 124 15.84 3.48 6.81
CA PRO A 124 14.49 3.77 7.30
C PRO A 124 13.61 4.35 6.19
N SER A 125 12.31 4.05 6.23
CA SER A 125 11.35 4.59 5.28
C SER A 125 11.43 6.11 5.23
N TYR A 126 11.83 6.67 4.07
CA TYR A 126 11.91 8.13 3.88
C TYR A 126 10.54 8.82 4.07
N VAL A 127 9.44 8.10 3.82
CA VAL A 127 8.07 8.60 4.04
C VAL A 127 7.83 8.77 5.53
N LEU A 128 8.09 7.74 6.34
CA LEU A 128 7.89 7.79 7.78
C LEU A 128 8.84 8.79 8.43
N THR A 129 10.08 8.90 7.93
CA THR A 129 11.04 9.90 8.36
C THR A 129 10.54 11.32 8.07
N ALA A 130 9.99 11.56 6.87
CA ALA A 130 9.40 12.86 6.50
C ALA A 130 8.14 13.20 7.32
N MET A 131 7.43 12.19 7.84
CA MET A 131 6.34 12.36 8.79
C MET A 131 6.80 12.67 10.21
N GLY A 132 8.12 12.67 10.48
CA GLY A 132 8.69 12.94 11.79
C GLY A 132 8.60 11.77 12.77
N ILE A 133 8.40 10.54 12.29
CA ILE A 133 8.35 9.35 13.13
C ILE A 133 9.75 8.99 13.58
N PRO A 134 9.99 8.72 14.89
CA PRO A 134 11.28 8.31 15.41
C PRO A 134 11.80 7.02 14.78
N VAL A 135 13.12 6.88 14.64
CA VAL A 135 13.75 5.75 13.93
C VAL A 135 13.41 4.41 14.58
N ASP A 136 13.40 4.31 15.88
CA ASP A 136 13.02 3.11 16.64
C ASP A 136 11.58 2.65 16.33
N LYS A 137 10.66 3.61 16.15
CA LYS A 137 9.28 3.31 15.72
C LYS A 137 9.22 2.91 14.25
N ILE A 138 10.05 3.52 13.38
CA ILE A 138 10.14 3.13 11.96
C ILE A 138 10.62 1.67 11.85
N GLU A 139 11.63 1.28 12.62
CA GLU A 139 12.18 -0.07 12.67
C GLU A 139 11.17 -1.13 13.16
N SER A 140 10.17 -0.70 13.91
CA SER A 140 9.07 -1.53 14.40
C SER A 140 7.80 -1.40 13.53
N SER A 141 7.87 -0.71 12.41
CA SER A 141 6.72 -0.42 11.55
C SER A 141 6.67 -1.34 10.33
N VAL A 142 5.47 -1.83 10.03
CA VAL A 142 5.19 -2.59 8.81
C VAL A 142 3.98 -2.04 8.08
N ARG A 143 3.99 -2.16 6.75
CA ARG A 143 2.84 -1.89 5.90
C ARG A 143 2.18 -3.20 5.50
N ILE A 144 0.91 -3.30 5.79
CA ILE A 144 0.02 -4.41 5.43
C ILE A 144 -0.94 -3.88 4.38
N SER A 145 -1.04 -4.56 3.23
CA SER A 145 -1.95 -4.18 2.15
C SER A 145 -2.75 -5.39 1.70
N TRP A 146 -3.98 -5.16 1.31
CA TRP A 146 -4.88 -6.17 0.76
C TRP A 146 -5.66 -5.59 -0.42
N GLY A 147 -6.38 -6.43 -1.15
CA GLY A 147 -7.10 -6.00 -2.35
C GLY A 147 -8.04 -7.06 -2.87
N PRO A 148 -8.69 -6.80 -4.00
CA PRO A 148 -9.62 -7.72 -4.65
C PRO A 148 -8.93 -9.05 -5.00
N GLY A 149 -9.73 -10.12 -5.03
CA GLY A 149 -9.27 -11.45 -5.41
C GLY A 149 -8.84 -12.35 -4.25
N VAL A 150 -8.77 -11.85 -3.02
CA VAL A 150 -8.55 -12.64 -1.81
C VAL A 150 -9.83 -12.62 -0.96
N GLN A 151 -10.23 -13.79 -0.44
CA GLN A 151 -11.41 -13.83 0.43
C GLN A 151 -11.12 -13.14 1.77
N ASN A 152 -12.06 -12.33 2.26
CA ASN A 152 -11.94 -11.61 3.53
C ASN A 152 -11.57 -12.54 4.70
N LYS A 153 -12.17 -13.75 4.71
CA LYS A 153 -11.89 -14.77 5.73
C LYS A 153 -10.41 -15.17 5.75
N ASP A 154 -9.78 -15.32 4.60
CA ASP A 154 -8.38 -15.74 4.51
C ASP A 154 -7.44 -14.61 4.96
N ILE A 155 -7.75 -13.36 4.60
CA ILE A 155 -7.02 -12.17 5.06
C ILE A 155 -7.04 -12.12 6.59
N LEU A 156 -8.21 -12.23 7.21
CA LEU A 156 -8.37 -12.15 8.66
C LEU A 156 -7.76 -13.34 9.40
N ASN A 157 -7.82 -14.54 8.83
CA ASN A 157 -7.16 -15.71 9.41
C ASN A 157 -5.63 -15.56 9.38
N ASN A 158 -5.06 -15.14 8.25
CA ASN A 158 -3.63 -14.89 8.14
C ASN A 158 -3.19 -13.76 9.08
N PHE A 159 -4.01 -12.72 9.24
CA PHE A 159 -3.75 -11.66 10.20
C PHE A 159 -3.74 -12.16 11.64
N LYS A 160 -4.65 -13.06 12.02
CA LYS A 160 -4.63 -13.70 13.36
C LYS A 160 -3.35 -14.49 13.60
N GLU A 161 -2.88 -15.25 12.60
CA GLU A 161 -1.60 -15.96 12.73
C GLU A 161 -0.42 -14.97 12.88
N MET A 162 -0.45 -13.86 12.16
CA MET A 162 0.54 -12.79 12.34
C MET A 162 0.50 -12.21 13.76
N LEU A 163 -0.68 -11.99 14.36
CA LEU A 163 -0.81 -11.50 15.73
C LEU A 163 -0.22 -12.49 16.76
N ARG A 164 -0.34 -13.80 16.53
CA ARG A 164 0.34 -14.81 17.39
C ARG A 164 1.85 -14.69 17.33
N VAL A 165 2.40 -14.49 16.12
CA VAL A 165 3.84 -14.27 15.93
C VAL A 165 4.29 -12.99 16.63
N ILE A 166 3.54 -11.88 16.49
CA ILE A 166 3.84 -10.61 17.16
C ILE A 166 3.94 -10.80 18.67
N LYS A 167 2.98 -11.51 19.29
CA LYS A 167 3.00 -11.78 20.74
C LYS A 167 4.22 -12.59 21.19
N ASN A 168 4.72 -13.45 20.33
CA ASN A 168 5.93 -14.25 20.63
C ASN A 168 7.22 -13.44 20.45
N LEU A 169 7.21 -12.40 19.62
CA LEU A 169 8.36 -11.52 19.37
C LEU A 169 8.40 -10.33 20.35
N ALA A 170 7.26 -9.91 20.88
CA ALA A 170 7.16 -8.86 21.89
C ALA A 170 7.56 -9.42 23.26
N ILE A 171 8.85 -9.40 23.57
CA ILE A 171 9.41 -9.80 24.87
C ILE A 171 9.73 -8.57 25.70
#